data_761b7e546fc6d70c06f517e41a695809
#
_entry.id   761b7e546fc6d70c06f517e41a695809
#
_cell.length_a   1.000
_cell.length_b   1.000
_cell.length_c   1.000
_cell.angle_alpha   90.00
_cell.angle_beta   90.00
_cell.angle_gamma   90.00
#
_symmetry.space_group_name_H-M   'P 1'
#
loop_
_entity.id
_entity.type
_entity.pdbx_description
1 polymer ?
#
loop_
_entity_poly.entity_id
_entity_poly.type
_entity_poly.pdbx_seq_one_letter_code
_entity_poly.pdbx_strand_id
1 'polypeptide(L)'
;VPETSILVVTFSKAASREMRERFLKKENRPASGVTFGTFHGVFYGILKCAYGLTAKNILSDEQKREFLRELTEKYGEDLRQEGEFLEDLGREISLVKGNRVDLKYYYSKSCSDEIFRKIYQGYLEKCRRQRLLDFDDMLLYTWDLLSKRPDILKAWQEKFRYILVDEFQDINPLQYDVIRLLAKPENNLFIVGDDDQSIYHFRGARPQIMLNFEKDYPDAKTVVLNINYRCETEILRSAMNLIGRNRSRFEKELTTPNPQGSPVHIVQLENPRQQCLFILKDLQTYLAGGGRLEDTAVLLRTNLEAEPLVHALMEYNLPFTMKDRLPNLFEHWICRNLLDYME
;
A
#
# COMPACT_ATOMS: atom_id res chain seq x y z
N VAL A 1 20.68 23.08 -8.44
CA VAL A 1 20.66 21.61 -8.50
C VAL A 1 20.10 21.21 -9.84
N PRO A 2 20.74 20.31 -10.61
CA PRO A 2 20.17 19.80 -11.85
C PRO A 2 18.91 18.96 -11.56
N GLU A 3 17.82 19.22 -12.25
CA GLU A 3 16.56 18.48 -12.06
C GLU A 3 16.72 16.96 -12.28
N THR A 4 17.59 16.57 -13.23
CA THR A 4 17.87 15.17 -13.54
C THR A 4 18.55 14.40 -12.39
N SER A 5 19.08 15.12 -11.39
CA SER A 5 19.67 14.55 -10.20
C SER A 5 18.70 14.39 -9.02
N ILE A 6 17.42 14.73 -9.23
CA ILE A 6 16.39 14.66 -8.20
C ILE A 6 15.49 13.45 -8.46
N LEU A 7 15.33 12.63 -7.43
CA LEU A 7 14.38 11.52 -7.39
C LEU A 7 13.31 11.80 -6.33
N VAL A 8 12.04 11.74 -6.73
CA VAL A 8 10.88 11.82 -5.84
C VAL A 8 10.17 10.46 -5.85
N VAL A 9 10.08 9.84 -4.69
CA VAL A 9 9.47 8.52 -4.51
C VAL A 9 8.21 8.64 -3.67
N THR A 10 7.13 8.02 -4.14
CA THR A 10 5.85 7.96 -3.45
C THR A 10 5.36 6.52 -3.34
N PHE A 11 4.33 6.28 -2.53
CA PHE A 11 3.79 4.93 -2.35
C PHE A 11 2.94 4.46 -3.54
N SER A 12 2.19 5.36 -4.20
CA SER A 12 1.27 5.01 -5.28
C SER A 12 1.57 5.74 -6.59
N LYS A 13 1.20 5.10 -7.71
CA LYS A 13 1.31 5.72 -9.05
C LYS A 13 0.45 6.99 -9.17
N ALA A 14 -0.70 7.02 -8.50
CA ALA A 14 -1.58 8.18 -8.50
C ALA A 14 -0.90 9.36 -7.80
N ALA A 15 -0.35 9.17 -6.59
CA ALA A 15 0.39 10.20 -5.86
C ALA A 15 1.60 10.71 -6.65
N SER A 16 2.37 9.79 -7.27
CA SER A 16 3.52 10.16 -8.11
C SER A 16 3.12 11.05 -9.31
N ARG A 17 1.99 10.74 -9.96
CA ARG A 17 1.47 11.54 -11.07
C ARG A 17 0.98 12.90 -10.58
N GLU A 18 0.20 12.93 -9.50
CA GLU A 18 -0.33 14.15 -8.91
C GLU A 18 0.79 15.10 -8.46
N MET A 19 1.82 14.58 -7.78
CA MET A 19 2.98 15.39 -7.39
C MET A 19 3.69 15.99 -8.60
N ARG A 20 3.89 15.19 -9.65
CA ARG A 20 4.49 15.68 -10.89
C ARG A 20 3.66 16.79 -11.51
N GLU A 21 2.35 16.61 -11.63
CA GLU A 21 1.43 17.61 -12.20
C GLU A 21 1.42 18.90 -11.40
N ARG A 22 1.34 18.80 -10.05
CA ARG A 22 1.42 19.95 -9.15
C ARG A 22 2.75 20.69 -9.30
N PHE A 23 3.86 19.95 -9.37
CA PHE A 23 5.18 20.54 -9.57
C PHE A 23 5.25 21.30 -10.90
N LEU A 24 4.84 20.68 -12.01
CA LEU A 24 4.84 21.31 -13.32
C LEU A 24 3.94 22.56 -13.37
N LYS A 25 2.77 22.50 -12.76
CA LYS A 25 1.85 23.63 -12.65
C LYS A 25 2.45 24.78 -11.84
N LYS A 26 3.10 24.48 -10.70
CA LYS A 26 3.74 25.48 -9.85
C LYS A 26 4.90 26.17 -10.53
N GLU A 27 5.70 25.41 -11.28
CA GLU A 27 6.84 25.93 -12.04
C GLU A 27 6.44 26.54 -13.39
N ASN A 28 5.16 26.47 -13.76
CA ASN A 28 4.62 26.92 -15.07
C ASN A 28 5.40 26.35 -16.24
N ARG A 29 5.67 25.02 -16.22
CA ARG A 29 6.47 24.32 -17.23
C ARG A 29 5.73 23.09 -17.78
N PRO A 30 5.89 22.75 -19.07
CA PRO A 30 5.27 21.57 -19.67
C PRO A 30 5.99 20.26 -19.31
N ALA A 31 7.26 20.32 -18.91
CA ALA A 31 8.06 19.16 -18.59
C ALA A 31 9.13 19.50 -17.53
N SER A 32 9.64 18.46 -16.87
CA SER A 32 10.73 18.55 -15.90
C SER A 32 11.69 17.37 -16.05
N GLY A 33 12.95 17.58 -15.71
CA GLY A 33 13.98 16.55 -15.59
C GLY A 33 13.91 15.76 -14.29
N VAL A 34 13.08 16.16 -13.32
CA VAL A 34 12.89 15.45 -12.05
C VAL A 34 12.27 14.08 -12.31
N THR A 35 12.82 13.05 -11.69
CA THR A 35 12.25 11.69 -11.74
C THR A 35 11.22 11.53 -10.63
N PHE A 36 9.94 11.35 -11.02
CA PHE A 36 8.85 10.99 -10.12
C PHE A 36 8.49 9.53 -10.32
N GLY A 37 8.38 8.76 -9.25
CA GLY A 37 8.05 7.34 -9.35
C GLY A 37 7.57 6.73 -8.04
N THR A 38 7.17 5.45 -8.11
CA THR A 38 6.96 4.61 -6.92
C THR A 38 8.23 3.82 -6.64
N PHE A 39 8.38 3.29 -5.41
CA PHE A 39 9.49 2.40 -5.07
C PHE A 39 9.68 1.30 -6.10
N HIS A 40 8.62 0.54 -6.38
CA HIS A 40 8.67 -0.55 -7.37
C HIS A 40 9.02 -0.07 -8.77
N GLY A 41 8.46 1.07 -9.20
CA GLY A 41 8.75 1.62 -10.53
C GLY A 41 10.21 2.04 -10.70
N VAL A 42 10.78 2.70 -9.70
CA VAL A 42 12.19 3.13 -9.70
C VAL A 42 13.11 1.91 -9.63
N PHE A 43 12.84 0.98 -8.71
CA PHE A 43 13.68 -0.20 -8.51
C PHE A 43 13.63 -1.14 -9.71
N TYR A 44 12.44 -1.35 -10.27
CA TYR A 44 12.32 -2.08 -11.54
C TYR A 44 13.09 -1.38 -12.68
N GLY A 45 13.10 -0.05 -12.71
CA GLY A 45 13.92 0.72 -13.65
C GLY A 45 15.41 0.42 -13.52
N ILE A 46 15.93 0.27 -12.29
CA ILE A 46 17.31 -0.14 -12.02
C ILE A 46 17.58 -1.55 -12.56
N LEU A 47 16.71 -2.49 -12.24
CA LEU A 47 16.81 -3.88 -12.72
C LEU A 47 16.71 -3.98 -14.24
N LYS A 48 15.80 -3.21 -14.84
CA LYS A 48 15.64 -3.13 -16.29
C LYS A 48 16.93 -2.68 -16.98
N CYS A 49 17.59 -1.67 -16.45
CA CYS A 49 18.88 -1.20 -17.00
C CYS A 49 19.98 -2.23 -16.86
N ALA A 50 20.01 -2.97 -15.73
CA ALA A 50 21.08 -3.93 -15.45
C ALA A 50 20.91 -5.27 -16.21
N TYR A 51 19.67 -5.73 -16.37
CA TYR A 51 19.36 -7.08 -16.86
C TYR A 51 18.55 -7.12 -18.17
N GLY A 52 18.24 -5.97 -18.77
CA GLY A 52 17.45 -5.91 -20.01
C GLY A 52 16.00 -6.38 -19.84
N LEU A 53 15.43 -6.25 -18.65
CA LEU A 53 14.06 -6.69 -18.38
C LEU A 53 13.02 -5.84 -19.12
N THR A 54 11.87 -6.45 -19.41
CA THR A 54 10.72 -5.83 -20.07
C THR A 54 9.45 -6.05 -19.27
N ALA A 55 8.36 -5.38 -19.59
CA ALA A 55 7.07 -5.59 -18.92
C ALA A 55 6.61 -7.06 -18.89
N LYS A 56 7.07 -7.88 -19.86
CA LYS A 56 6.76 -9.33 -19.89
C LYS A 56 7.41 -10.12 -18.76
N ASN A 57 8.38 -9.53 -18.06
CA ASN A 57 9.05 -10.16 -16.93
C ASN A 57 8.35 -9.86 -15.60
N ILE A 58 7.24 -9.14 -15.60
CA ILE A 58 6.46 -8.86 -14.41
C ILE A 58 5.40 -9.94 -14.26
N LEU A 59 5.42 -10.64 -13.13
CA LEU A 59 4.42 -11.64 -12.79
C LEU A 59 3.07 -10.96 -12.52
N SER A 60 2.02 -11.39 -13.23
CA SER A 60 0.66 -10.91 -12.97
C SER A 60 0.05 -11.61 -11.75
N ASP A 61 -0.96 -10.99 -11.14
CA ASP A 61 -1.69 -11.60 -10.01
C ASP A 61 -2.37 -12.91 -10.43
N GLU A 62 -2.86 -13.01 -11.67
CA GLU A 62 -3.45 -14.22 -12.24
C GLU A 62 -2.42 -15.34 -12.34
N GLN A 63 -1.24 -15.06 -12.91
CA GLN A 63 -0.14 -16.02 -12.98
C GLN A 63 0.35 -16.45 -11.60
N LYS A 64 0.41 -15.48 -10.63
CA LYS A 64 0.77 -15.81 -9.24
C LYS A 64 -0.22 -16.79 -8.63
N ARG A 65 -1.52 -16.55 -8.80
CA ARG A 65 -2.58 -17.45 -8.33
C ARG A 65 -2.47 -18.84 -8.99
N GLU A 66 -2.25 -18.90 -10.29
CA GLU A 66 -2.07 -20.15 -11.02
C GLU A 66 -0.87 -20.94 -10.52
N PHE A 67 0.29 -20.29 -10.32
CA PHE A 67 1.47 -20.92 -9.76
C PHE A 67 1.22 -21.51 -8.37
N LEU A 68 0.53 -20.74 -7.51
CA LEU A 68 0.21 -21.18 -6.17
C LEU A 68 -0.79 -22.35 -6.19
N ARG A 69 -1.81 -22.31 -7.07
CA ARG A 69 -2.79 -23.39 -7.24
C ARG A 69 -2.10 -24.69 -7.64
N GLU A 70 -1.30 -24.69 -8.71
CA GLU A 70 -0.59 -25.89 -9.18
C GLU A 70 0.35 -26.46 -8.10
N LEU A 71 1.03 -25.59 -7.32
CA LEU A 71 1.92 -26.04 -6.26
C LEU A 71 1.15 -26.60 -5.06
N THR A 72 -0.01 -26.04 -4.77
CA THR A 72 -0.90 -26.51 -3.72
C THR A 72 -1.49 -27.87 -4.08
N GLU A 73 -1.97 -28.06 -5.31
CA GLU A 73 -2.43 -29.35 -5.81
C GLU A 73 -1.32 -30.43 -5.77
N LYS A 74 -0.09 -30.02 -6.05
CA LYS A 74 1.05 -30.95 -6.05
C LYS A 74 1.50 -31.38 -4.66
N TYR A 75 1.45 -30.48 -3.66
CA TYR A 75 2.04 -30.70 -2.34
C TYR A 75 1.02 -30.66 -1.21
N GLY A 76 -0.18 -30.17 -1.47
CA GLY A 76 -1.25 -30.04 -0.50
C GLY A 76 -2.21 -31.22 -0.58
N GLU A 77 -2.42 -31.89 0.53
CA GLU A 77 -3.56 -32.79 0.68
C GLU A 77 -4.83 -31.94 0.83
N ASP A 78 -5.79 -32.11 -0.08
CA ASP A 78 -7.21 -31.70 0.04
C ASP A 78 -7.50 -30.23 0.48
N LEU A 79 -6.78 -29.26 -0.09
CA LEU A 79 -6.94 -27.84 0.23
C LEU A 79 -8.10 -27.22 -0.61
N ARG A 80 -9.33 -27.62 -0.31
CA ARG A 80 -10.54 -27.30 -1.08
C ARG A 80 -11.15 -25.91 -0.88
N GLN A 81 -10.51 -25.03 -0.13
CA GLN A 81 -10.96 -23.63 0.01
C GLN A 81 -10.07 -22.68 -0.80
N GLU A 82 -10.23 -22.70 -2.12
CA GLU A 82 -9.23 -22.22 -3.06
C GLU A 82 -8.91 -20.71 -3.04
N GLY A 83 -9.87 -19.84 -2.79
CA GLY A 83 -9.66 -18.40 -2.99
C GLY A 83 -8.86 -17.72 -1.87
N GLU A 84 -9.36 -17.80 -0.66
CA GLU A 84 -8.79 -17.15 0.53
C GLU A 84 -7.45 -17.78 0.94
N PHE A 85 -7.37 -19.08 0.86
CA PHE A 85 -6.14 -19.83 1.16
C PHE A 85 -4.98 -19.44 0.24
N LEU A 86 -5.20 -19.33 -1.08
CA LEU A 86 -4.17 -18.92 -2.03
C LEU A 86 -3.73 -17.46 -1.79
N GLU A 87 -4.66 -16.59 -1.37
CA GLU A 87 -4.32 -15.21 -1.00
C GLU A 87 -3.49 -15.15 0.27
N ASP A 88 -3.85 -15.93 1.30
CA ASP A 88 -3.08 -16.00 2.55
C ASP A 88 -1.68 -16.55 2.30
N LEU A 89 -1.57 -17.63 1.53
CA LEU A 89 -0.30 -18.19 1.12
C LEU A 89 0.56 -17.18 0.34
N GLY A 90 -0.05 -16.43 -0.57
CA GLY A 90 0.61 -15.35 -1.30
C GLY A 90 1.07 -14.21 -0.39
N ARG A 91 0.31 -13.88 0.67
CA ARG A 91 0.69 -12.88 1.69
C ARG A 91 1.87 -13.38 2.54
N GLU A 92 1.87 -14.65 2.91
CA GLU A 92 2.99 -15.25 3.67
C GLU A 92 4.29 -15.27 2.85
N ILE A 93 4.22 -15.63 1.56
CA ILE A 93 5.37 -15.58 0.66
C ILE A 93 5.93 -14.15 0.57
N SER A 94 5.06 -13.15 0.41
CA SER A 94 5.46 -11.74 0.38
C SER A 94 6.09 -11.29 1.71
N LEU A 95 5.55 -11.74 2.84
CA LEU A 95 6.11 -11.44 4.16
C LEU A 95 7.51 -12.03 4.34
N VAL A 96 7.70 -13.28 3.94
CA VAL A 96 9.02 -13.96 4.00
C VAL A 96 10.05 -13.24 3.13
N LYS A 97 9.68 -12.91 1.88
CA LYS A 97 10.56 -12.18 0.95
C LYS A 97 10.87 -10.75 1.44
N GLY A 98 9.84 -9.98 1.75
CA GLY A 98 9.96 -8.57 2.12
C GLY A 98 10.75 -8.32 3.41
N ASN A 99 10.68 -9.27 4.36
CA ASN A 99 11.45 -9.20 5.61
C ASN A 99 12.74 -10.03 5.57
N ARG A 100 13.06 -10.69 4.47
CA ARG A 100 14.24 -11.58 4.32
C ARG A 100 14.30 -12.63 5.43
N VAL A 101 13.14 -13.20 5.77
CA VAL A 101 13.04 -14.21 6.83
C VAL A 101 13.65 -15.52 6.34
N ASP A 102 14.55 -16.11 7.16
CA ASP A 102 15.03 -17.45 6.89
C ASP A 102 13.89 -18.46 7.09
N LEU A 103 13.55 -19.20 6.05
CA LEU A 103 12.49 -20.22 6.07
C LEU A 103 12.65 -21.24 7.18
N LYS A 104 13.87 -21.45 7.67
CA LYS A 104 14.13 -22.36 8.80
C LYS A 104 13.40 -21.91 10.07
N TYR A 105 13.23 -20.61 10.24
CA TYR A 105 12.62 -20.01 11.43
C TYR A 105 11.21 -19.44 11.15
N TYR A 106 10.66 -19.69 9.96
CA TYR A 106 9.33 -19.27 9.62
C TYR A 106 8.31 -20.39 9.85
N TYR A 107 7.24 -20.06 10.55
CA TYR A 107 6.11 -20.94 10.83
C TYR A 107 4.90 -20.42 10.08
N SER A 108 4.37 -21.23 9.16
CA SER A 108 3.21 -20.89 8.36
C SER A 108 1.93 -20.90 9.18
N LYS A 109 1.03 -19.98 8.84
CA LYS A 109 -0.33 -19.94 9.42
C LYS A 109 -1.36 -20.60 8.50
N SER A 110 -1.02 -20.80 7.23
CA SER A 110 -1.93 -21.29 6.21
C SER A 110 -1.86 -22.81 6.05
N CYS A 111 -0.69 -23.43 6.25
CA CYS A 111 -0.49 -24.88 6.11
C CYS A 111 0.68 -25.36 6.99
N SER A 112 1.01 -26.66 6.92
CA SER A 112 2.18 -27.15 7.66
C SER A 112 3.48 -26.51 7.14
N ASP A 113 4.45 -26.32 8.03
CA ASP A 113 5.73 -25.67 7.68
C ASP A 113 6.47 -26.39 6.55
N GLU A 114 6.36 -27.72 6.51
CA GLU A 114 6.99 -28.51 5.46
C GLU A 114 6.35 -28.27 4.09
N ILE A 115 5.02 -28.23 4.04
CA ILE A 115 4.26 -27.93 2.81
C ILE A 115 4.55 -26.50 2.37
N PHE A 116 4.50 -25.55 3.28
CA PHE A 116 4.82 -24.14 2.97
C PHE A 116 6.20 -24.00 2.34
N ARG A 117 7.23 -24.65 2.91
CA ARG A 117 8.60 -24.62 2.37
C ARG A 117 8.68 -25.19 0.96
N LYS A 118 7.99 -26.31 0.69
CA LYS A 118 7.92 -26.91 -0.65
C LYS A 118 7.23 -25.97 -1.66
N ILE A 119 6.11 -25.37 -1.27
CA ILE A 119 5.39 -24.41 -2.11
C ILE A 119 6.25 -23.16 -2.37
N TYR A 120 6.85 -22.60 -1.34
CA TYR A 120 7.72 -21.43 -1.46
C TYR A 120 8.90 -21.68 -2.42
N GLN A 121 9.60 -22.79 -2.25
CA GLN A 121 10.71 -23.17 -3.15
C GLN A 121 10.24 -23.42 -4.58
N GLY A 122 9.13 -24.13 -4.75
CA GLY A 122 8.53 -24.37 -6.06
C GLY A 122 8.09 -23.07 -6.75
N TYR A 123 7.55 -22.12 -5.99
CA TYR A 123 7.17 -20.80 -6.48
C TYR A 123 8.40 -20.02 -7.00
N LEU A 124 9.46 -19.97 -6.20
CA LEU A 124 10.71 -19.30 -6.63
C LEU A 124 11.31 -19.96 -7.87
N GLU A 125 11.26 -21.30 -7.96
CA GLU A 125 11.76 -22.02 -9.12
C GLU A 125 10.95 -21.74 -10.38
N LYS A 126 9.61 -21.71 -10.29
CA LYS A 126 8.73 -21.35 -11.42
C LYS A 126 9.02 -19.92 -11.89
N CYS A 127 9.09 -18.96 -10.99
CA CYS A 127 9.44 -17.57 -11.32
C CYS A 127 10.80 -17.50 -12.04
N ARG A 128 11.81 -18.18 -11.51
CA ARG A 128 13.16 -18.22 -12.12
C ARG A 128 13.17 -18.84 -13.50
N ARG A 129 12.53 -20.00 -13.71
CA ARG A 129 12.47 -20.69 -15.01
C ARG A 129 11.80 -19.84 -16.08
N GLN A 130 10.76 -19.10 -15.72
CA GLN A 130 10.02 -18.25 -16.65
C GLN A 130 10.56 -16.81 -16.74
N ARG A 131 11.63 -16.48 -15.98
CA ARG A 131 12.19 -15.12 -15.87
C ARG A 131 11.14 -14.08 -15.45
N LEU A 132 10.27 -14.46 -14.52
CA LEU A 132 9.24 -13.60 -13.96
C LEU A 132 9.66 -13.09 -12.59
N LEU A 133 9.27 -11.85 -12.31
CA LEU A 133 9.51 -11.15 -11.05
C LEU A 133 8.18 -10.72 -10.47
N ASP A 134 7.90 -11.08 -9.23
CA ASP A 134 6.84 -10.44 -8.47
C ASP A 134 7.31 -9.09 -7.88
N PHE A 135 6.41 -8.37 -7.22
CA PHE A 135 6.74 -7.07 -6.65
C PHE A 135 7.79 -7.16 -5.54
N ASP A 136 7.80 -8.24 -4.77
CA ASP A 136 8.79 -8.44 -3.71
C ASP A 136 10.18 -8.73 -4.29
N ASP A 137 10.25 -9.47 -5.40
CA ASP A 137 11.49 -9.73 -6.12
C ASP A 137 12.11 -8.44 -6.66
N MET A 138 11.30 -7.48 -7.09
CA MET A 138 11.82 -6.19 -7.56
C MET A 138 12.59 -5.47 -6.46
N LEU A 139 12.13 -5.52 -5.22
CA LEU A 139 12.81 -4.92 -4.09
C LEU A 139 14.08 -5.71 -3.72
N LEU A 140 13.94 -7.02 -3.57
CA LEU A 140 15.00 -7.91 -3.14
C LEU A 140 16.18 -7.93 -4.12
N TYR A 141 15.89 -8.08 -5.42
CA TYR A 141 16.95 -8.12 -6.42
C TYR A 141 17.59 -6.75 -6.67
N THR A 142 16.86 -5.66 -6.48
CA THR A 142 17.47 -4.31 -6.52
C THR A 142 18.46 -4.15 -5.37
N TRP A 143 18.08 -4.53 -4.15
CA TRP A 143 18.97 -4.50 -3.00
C TRP A 143 20.20 -5.39 -3.22
N ASP A 144 19.98 -6.63 -3.69
CA ASP A 144 21.06 -7.57 -3.97
C ASP A 144 22.04 -7.07 -5.05
N LEU A 145 21.50 -6.55 -6.15
CA LEU A 145 22.26 -5.94 -7.23
C LEU A 145 23.13 -4.79 -6.73
N LEU A 146 22.54 -3.81 -6.06
CA LEU A 146 23.25 -2.62 -5.58
C LEU A 146 24.26 -2.97 -4.50
N SER A 147 24.01 -3.99 -3.68
CA SER A 147 24.94 -4.45 -2.65
C SER A 147 26.15 -5.19 -3.24
N LYS A 148 25.99 -5.91 -4.36
CA LYS A 148 27.04 -6.75 -4.98
C LYS A 148 27.78 -6.07 -6.13
N ARG A 149 27.21 -4.98 -6.69
CA ARG A 149 27.77 -4.29 -7.86
C ARG A 149 28.00 -2.80 -7.56
N PRO A 150 29.15 -2.49 -6.90
CA PRO A 150 29.49 -1.10 -6.55
C PRO A 150 29.56 -0.15 -7.77
N ASP A 151 29.93 -0.66 -8.94
CA ASP A 151 29.94 0.08 -10.19
C ASP A 151 28.55 0.57 -10.60
N ILE A 152 27.55 -0.31 -10.49
CA ILE A 152 26.14 0.02 -10.78
C ILE A 152 25.60 0.97 -9.70
N LEU A 153 25.87 0.67 -8.42
CA LEU A 153 25.48 1.53 -7.31
C LEU A 153 25.98 2.96 -7.51
N LYS A 154 27.26 3.12 -7.79
CA LYS A 154 27.90 4.42 -8.02
C LYS A 154 27.22 5.21 -9.15
N ALA A 155 26.92 4.55 -10.28
CA ALA A 155 26.22 5.20 -11.40
C ALA A 155 24.84 5.74 -11.00
N TRP A 156 24.09 5.00 -10.15
CA TRP A 156 22.78 5.46 -9.67
C TRP A 156 22.88 6.52 -8.58
N GLN A 157 23.91 6.49 -7.71
CA GLN A 157 24.20 7.55 -6.74
C GLN A 157 24.58 8.86 -7.44
N GLU A 158 25.38 8.81 -8.50
CA GLU A 158 25.74 9.98 -9.32
C GLU A 158 24.51 10.55 -10.05
N LYS A 159 23.58 9.67 -10.47
CA LYS A 159 22.34 10.08 -11.11
C LYS A 159 21.36 10.71 -10.11
N PHE A 160 21.14 10.11 -8.96
CA PHE A 160 20.16 10.54 -7.97
C PHE A 160 20.86 11.11 -6.73
N ARG A 161 21.33 12.35 -6.85
CA ARG A 161 22.04 13.04 -5.75
C ARG A 161 21.12 13.59 -4.67
N TYR A 162 19.82 13.73 -4.97
CA TYR A 162 18.79 14.22 -4.05
C TYR A 162 17.61 13.26 -4.11
N ILE A 163 17.24 12.70 -2.99
CA ILE A 163 16.16 11.72 -2.87
C ILE A 163 15.12 12.26 -1.91
N LEU A 164 13.90 12.40 -2.40
CA LEU A 164 12.74 12.82 -1.63
C LEU A 164 11.76 11.66 -1.53
N VAL A 165 11.32 11.34 -0.32
CA VAL A 165 10.40 10.23 -0.07
C VAL A 165 9.17 10.74 0.66
N ASP A 166 8.01 10.49 0.07
CA ASP A 166 6.71 10.79 0.64
C ASP A 166 6.09 9.55 1.28
N GLU A 167 5.16 9.74 2.22
CA GLU A 167 4.51 8.67 3.00
C GLU A 167 5.52 7.72 3.66
N PHE A 168 6.58 8.30 4.25
CA PHE A 168 7.71 7.53 4.75
C PHE A 168 7.36 6.56 5.88
N GLN A 169 6.24 6.77 6.59
CA GLN A 169 5.73 5.86 7.62
C GLN A 169 5.33 4.48 7.07
N ASP A 170 5.04 4.40 5.77
CA ASP A 170 4.58 3.15 5.12
C ASP A 170 5.70 2.35 4.45
N ILE A 171 6.95 2.80 4.62
CA ILE A 171 8.12 2.12 4.05
C ILE A 171 8.41 0.80 4.79
N ASN A 172 8.81 -0.22 4.03
CA ASN A 172 9.32 -1.46 4.60
C ASN A 172 10.86 -1.44 4.72
N PRO A 173 11.46 -2.35 5.54
CA PRO A 173 12.91 -2.38 5.75
C PRO A 173 13.72 -2.49 4.46
N LEU A 174 13.26 -3.28 3.50
CA LEU A 174 13.99 -3.51 2.25
C LEU A 174 14.01 -2.26 1.35
N GLN A 175 12.87 -1.54 1.30
CA GLN A 175 12.79 -0.24 0.62
C GLN A 175 13.73 0.76 1.26
N TYR A 176 13.76 0.80 2.59
CA TYR A 176 14.65 1.68 3.34
C TYR A 176 16.13 1.37 3.07
N ASP A 177 16.51 0.08 3.11
CA ASP A 177 17.88 -0.34 2.82
C ASP A 177 18.35 0.11 1.42
N VAL A 178 17.48 -0.01 0.40
CA VAL A 178 17.79 0.45 -0.97
C VAL A 178 17.95 1.97 -1.01
N ILE A 179 17.03 2.73 -0.37
CA ILE A 179 17.14 4.19 -0.30
C ILE A 179 18.43 4.61 0.39
N ARG A 180 18.81 3.95 1.50
CA ARG A 180 20.09 4.21 2.19
C ARG A 180 21.31 3.96 1.32
N LEU A 181 21.29 2.90 0.51
CA LEU A 181 22.38 2.64 -0.45
C LEU A 181 22.46 3.75 -1.50
N LEU A 182 21.33 4.16 -2.06
CA LEU A 182 21.29 5.19 -3.11
C LEU A 182 21.65 6.58 -2.57
N ALA A 183 21.28 6.93 -1.33
CA ALA A 183 21.54 8.25 -0.75
C ALA A 183 23.00 8.51 -0.43
N LYS A 184 23.82 7.47 -0.24
CA LYS A 184 25.27 7.60 0.06
C LYS A 184 26.04 8.10 -1.16
N PRO A 185 27.20 8.76 -0.95
CA PRO A 185 27.77 9.17 0.34
C PRO A 185 27.18 10.47 0.88
N GLU A 186 26.51 11.30 0.05
CA GLU A 186 26.09 12.66 0.40
C GLU A 186 24.94 12.71 1.40
N ASN A 187 24.12 11.66 1.47
CA ASN A 187 22.95 11.56 2.32
C ASN A 187 21.94 12.72 2.14
N ASN A 188 21.82 13.26 0.92
CA ASN A 188 20.81 14.27 0.59
C ASN A 188 19.41 13.62 0.52
N LEU A 189 18.94 13.21 1.67
CA LEU A 189 17.66 12.52 1.83
C LEU A 189 16.66 13.43 2.54
N PHE A 190 15.50 13.65 1.91
CA PHE A 190 14.39 14.38 2.47
C PHE A 190 13.19 13.44 2.58
N ILE A 191 12.68 13.27 3.78
CA ILE A 191 11.53 12.40 4.05
C ILE A 191 10.35 13.22 4.57
N VAL A 192 9.16 12.85 4.15
CA VAL A 192 7.89 13.38 4.66
C VAL A 192 7.00 12.21 5.02
N GLY A 193 6.31 12.32 6.14
CA GLY A 193 5.40 11.29 6.58
C GLY A 193 4.68 11.66 7.87
N ASP A 194 3.70 10.88 8.23
CA ASP A 194 2.94 10.99 9.46
C ASP A 194 2.80 9.60 10.10
N ASP A 195 3.55 9.37 11.17
CA ASP A 195 3.57 8.10 11.90
C ASP A 195 2.18 7.68 12.42
N ASP A 196 1.30 8.65 12.68
CA ASP A 196 -0.08 8.43 13.10
C ASP A 196 -0.96 7.86 11.97
N GLN A 197 -0.52 7.98 10.71
CA GLN A 197 -1.23 7.49 9.52
C GLN A 197 -0.69 6.14 9.02
N SER A 198 0.23 5.49 9.74
CA SER A 198 0.77 4.19 9.34
C SER A 198 -0.26 3.08 9.51
N ILE A 199 -0.94 2.72 8.41
CA ILE A 199 -1.98 1.67 8.35
C ILE A 199 -1.59 0.46 7.50
N TYR A 200 -0.39 0.46 6.88
CA TYR A 200 0.09 -0.62 6.00
C TYR A 200 1.02 -1.62 6.69
N HIS A 201 0.91 -1.77 8.01
CA HIS A 201 1.69 -2.75 8.76
C HIS A 201 1.53 -4.19 8.21
N PHE A 202 0.32 -4.55 7.77
CA PHE A 202 0.02 -5.84 7.14
C PHE A 202 0.73 -6.05 5.79
N ARG A 203 1.27 -4.99 5.17
CA ARG A 203 2.12 -5.03 3.97
C ARG A 203 3.62 -4.92 4.30
N GLY A 204 3.99 -5.04 5.57
CA GLY A 204 5.38 -4.96 6.02
C GLY A 204 5.89 -3.56 6.33
N ALA A 205 5.02 -2.53 6.31
CA ALA A 205 5.39 -1.19 6.76
C ALA A 205 5.86 -1.22 8.22
N ARG A 206 6.89 -0.42 8.51
CA ARG A 206 7.45 -0.29 9.86
C ARG A 206 7.63 1.16 10.24
N PRO A 207 6.66 1.77 10.92
CA PRO A 207 6.75 3.17 11.36
C PRO A 207 7.97 3.45 12.25
N GLN A 208 8.52 2.43 12.91
CA GLN A 208 9.76 2.52 13.69
C GLN A 208 10.96 3.01 12.86
N ILE A 209 10.96 2.77 11.55
CA ILE A 209 12.00 3.28 10.65
C ILE A 209 11.97 4.81 10.67
N MET A 210 10.79 5.41 10.56
CA MET A 210 10.60 6.85 10.63
C MET A 210 10.93 7.40 12.03
N LEU A 211 10.43 6.76 13.08
CA LEU A 211 10.67 7.15 14.47
C LEU A 211 12.15 7.08 14.87
N ASN A 212 12.93 6.21 14.24
CA ASN A 212 14.38 6.06 14.48
C ASN A 212 15.25 6.78 13.44
N PHE A 213 14.67 7.58 12.55
CA PHE A 213 15.40 8.21 11.45
C PHE A 213 16.60 9.06 11.93
N GLU A 214 16.45 9.82 12.99
CA GLU A 214 17.52 10.64 13.58
C GLU A 214 18.68 9.80 14.16
N LYS A 215 18.42 8.54 14.52
CA LYS A 215 19.50 7.62 14.94
C LYS A 215 20.37 7.18 13.77
N ASP A 216 19.73 7.00 12.60
CA ASP A 216 20.45 6.64 11.36
C ASP A 216 21.11 7.85 10.70
N TYR A 217 20.57 9.06 10.92
CA TYR A 217 21.01 10.33 10.38
C TYR A 217 21.07 11.40 11.49
N PRO A 218 22.11 11.39 12.33
CA PRO A 218 22.22 12.30 13.49
C PRO A 218 22.20 13.80 13.17
N ASP A 219 22.59 14.16 11.94
CA ASP A 219 22.58 15.54 11.46
C ASP A 219 21.24 15.95 10.80
N ALA A 220 20.26 15.08 10.81
CA ALA A 220 18.94 15.37 10.25
C ALA A 220 18.27 16.52 11.00
N LYS A 221 17.56 17.36 10.25
CA LYS A 221 16.73 18.44 10.81
C LYS A 221 15.27 18.03 10.69
N THR A 222 14.63 17.89 11.84
CA THR A 222 13.20 17.59 11.92
C THR A 222 12.37 18.84 11.98
N VAL A 223 11.34 18.91 11.14
CA VAL A 223 10.34 19.99 11.14
C VAL A 223 8.96 19.38 11.31
N VAL A 224 8.26 19.80 12.33
CA VAL A 224 6.89 19.35 12.60
C VAL A 224 5.91 20.33 11.96
N LEU A 225 5.00 19.79 11.11
CA LEU A 225 3.87 20.53 10.55
C LEU A 225 2.66 20.36 11.48
N ASN A 226 2.40 21.33 12.32
CA ASN A 226 1.40 21.25 13.39
C ASN A 226 0.06 21.94 13.06
N ILE A 227 -0.09 22.50 11.86
CA ILE A 227 -1.34 23.14 11.44
C ILE A 227 -2.07 22.23 10.45
N ASN A 228 -3.26 21.78 10.84
CA ASN A 228 -4.16 21.02 9.98
C ASN A 228 -5.15 21.97 9.29
N TYR A 229 -5.00 22.14 7.97
CA TYR A 229 -5.87 23.00 7.16
C TYR A 229 -7.08 22.25 6.58
N ARG A 230 -7.22 20.94 6.86
CA ARG A 230 -8.26 20.09 6.27
C ARG A 230 -9.49 19.98 7.15
N CYS A 231 -9.28 19.61 8.42
CA CYS A 231 -10.36 19.23 9.31
C CYS A 231 -10.86 20.40 10.15
N GLU A 232 -12.13 20.38 10.48
CA GLU A 232 -12.73 21.22 11.52
C GLU A 232 -12.23 20.78 12.91
N THR A 233 -12.38 21.67 13.91
CA THR A 233 -11.82 21.46 15.25
C THR A 233 -12.35 20.19 15.92
N GLU A 234 -13.65 19.87 15.78
CA GLU A 234 -14.26 18.70 16.43
C GLU A 234 -13.74 17.38 15.85
N ILE A 235 -13.51 17.33 14.53
CA ILE A 235 -12.92 16.18 13.85
C ILE A 235 -11.47 15.99 14.31
N LEU A 236 -10.68 17.07 14.30
CA LEU A 236 -9.27 17.03 14.70
C LEU A 236 -9.14 16.59 16.15
N ARG A 237 -9.95 17.17 17.07
CA ARG A 237 -9.96 16.81 18.49
C ARG A 237 -10.29 15.32 18.71
N SER A 238 -11.30 14.80 17.99
CA SER A 238 -11.69 13.41 18.10
C SER A 238 -10.59 12.47 17.60
N ALA A 239 -9.95 12.81 16.48
CA ALA A 239 -8.82 12.06 15.94
C ALA A 239 -7.62 12.07 16.90
N MET A 240 -7.26 13.23 17.46
CA MET A 240 -6.16 13.38 18.40
C MET A 240 -6.41 12.60 19.70
N ASN A 241 -7.64 12.59 20.20
CA ASN A 241 -8.02 11.79 21.39
C ASN A 241 -7.90 10.28 21.13
N LEU A 242 -8.21 9.83 19.93
CA LEU A 242 -8.07 8.42 19.55
C LEU A 242 -6.59 8.03 19.43
N ILE A 243 -5.83 8.79 18.64
CA ILE A 243 -4.43 8.46 18.33
C ILE A 243 -3.50 8.68 19.56
N GLY A 244 -3.86 9.56 20.46
CA GLY A 244 -3.11 9.81 21.71
C GLY A 244 -2.99 8.59 22.63
N ARG A 245 -3.75 7.52 22.37
CA ARG A 245 -3.62 6.22 23.06
C ARG A 245 -2.39 5.43 22.62
N ASN A 246 -1.85 5.73 21.45
CA ASN A 246 -0.62 5.14 20.94
C ASN A 246 0.58 5.73 21.68
N ARG A 247 1.44 4.85 22.21
CA ARG A 247 2.64 5.26 22.97
C ARG A 247 3.87 5.45 22.10
N SER A 248 3.94 4.77 20.96
CA SER A 248 5.09 4.81 20.02
C SER A 248 4.77 5.73 18.86
N ARG A 249 4.91 7.04 19.09
CA ARG A 249 4.64 8.09 18.10
C ARG A 249 5.46 9.34 18.41
N PHE A 250 5.60 10.23 17.42
CA PHE A 250 6.07 11.58 17.68
C PHE A 250 5.03 12.38 18.49
N GLU A 251 5.48 13.13 19.46
CA GLU A 251 4.59 14.07 20.15
C GLU A 251 4.25 15.23 19.22
N LYS A 252 2.95 15.43 18.98
CA LYS A 252 2.42 16.46 18.09
C LYS A 252 1.23 17.15 18.74
N GLU A 253 1.24 18.46 18.75
CA GLU A 253 0.09 19.28 19.11
C GLU A 253 -0.46 19.89 17.82
N LEU A 254 -1.48 19.24 17.25
CA LEU A 254 -2.11 19.71 16.02
C LEU A 254 -3.18 20.75 16.34
N THR A 255 -3.16 21.83 15.59
CA THR A 255 -4.18 22.91 15.62
C THR A 255 -4.82 23.06 14.25
N THR A 256 -5.98 23.69 14.19
CA THR A 256 -6.63 24.02 12.92
C THR A 256 -7.18 25.45 12.94
N PRO A 257 -7.03 26.19 11.84
CA PRO A 257 -7.69 27.51 11.68
C PRO A 257 -9.15 27.36 11.25
N ASN A 258 -9.60 26.15 10.95
CA ASN A 258 -10.97 25.90 10.50
C ASN A 258 -11.99 26.06 11.66
N PRO A 259 -13.28 26.30 11.37
CA PRO A 259 -14.31 26.49 12.38
C PRO A 259 -14.44 25.27 13.30
N GLN A 260 -15.22 25.43 14.37
CA GLN A 260 -15.46 24.37 15.34
C GLN A 260 -16.05 23.11 14.69
N GLY A 261 -16.99 23.30 13.77
CA GLY A 261 -17.69 22.20 13.11
C GLY A 261 -18.70 21.46 13.99
N SER A 262 -19.27 20.41 13.43
CA SER A 262 -20.24 19.57 14.12
C SER A 262 -19.52 18.47 14.94
N PRO A 263 -20.09 18.05 16.09
CA PRO A 263 -19.57 16.93 16.86
C PRO A 263 -19.49 15.65 16.02
N VAL A 264 -18.47 14.83 16.31
CA VAL A 264 -18.42 13.47 15.77
C VAL A 264 -19.45 12.60 16.49
N HIS A 265 -20.35 11.97 15.73
CA HIS A 265 -21.39 11.09 16.25
C HIS A 265 -20.96 9.63 16.15
N ILE A 266 -21.15 8.89 17.23
CA ILE A 266 -20.97 7.43 17.28
C ILE A 266 -22.34 6.81 17.47
N VAL A 267 -22.76 5.99 16.52
CA VAL A 267 -24.05 5.31 16.55
C VAL A 267 -23.83 3.80 16.54
N GLN A 268 -24.42 3.12 17.51
CA GLN A 268 -24.42 1.66 17.60
C GLN A 268 -25.75 1.12 17.11
N LEU A 269 -25.72 0.17 16.18
CA LEU A 269 -26.89 -0.42 15.57
C LEU A 269 -26.80 -1.95 15.69
N GLU A 270 -27.97 -2.62 15.68
CA GLU A 270 -28.05 -4.05 16.00
C GLU A 270 -27.63 -4.96 14.83
N ASN A 271 -27.80 -4.48 13.60
CA ASN A 271 -27.53 -5.30 12.42
C ASN A 271 -27.21 -4.45 11.18
N PRO A 272 -26.62 -5.05 10.12
CA PRO A 272 -26.24 -4.34 8.90
C PRO A 272 -27.41 -3.63 8.19
N ARG A 273 -28.62 -4.18 8.26
CA ARG A 273 -29.80 -3.56 7.64
C ARG A 273 -30.16 -2.23 8.30
N GLN A 274 -30.14 -2.18 9.62
CA GLN A 274 -30.34 -0.93 10.36
C GLN A 274 -29.24 0.07 10.06
N GLN A 275 -28.02 -0.38 9.91
CA GLN A 275 -26.89 0.47 9.52
C GLN A 275 -27.12 1.10 8.13
N CYS A 276 -27.53 0.31 7.14
CA CYS A 276 -27.84 0.82 5.81
C CYS A 276 -28.97 1.85 5.83
N LEU A 277 -30.07 1.57 6.56
CA LEU A 277 -31.22 2.48 6.69
C LEU A 277 -30.82 3.78 7.39
N PHE A 278 -29.97 3.71 8.40
CA PHE A 278 -29.44 4.89 9.08
C PHE A 278 -28.62 5.76 8.12
N ILE A 279 -27.68 5.17 7.38
CA ILE A 279 -26.86 5.87 6.39
C ILE A 279 -27.75 6.50 5.31
N LEU A 280 -28.74 5.77 4.78
CA LEU A 280 -29.68 6.30 3.78
C LEU A 280 -30.43 7.51 4.31
N LYS A 281 -30.99 7.42 5.52
CA LYS A 281 -31.71 8.53 6.14
C LYS A 281 -30.82 9.75 6.34
N ASP A 282 -29.57 9.54 6.75
CA ASP A 282 -28.60 10.61 6.95
C ASP A 282 -28.25 11.29 5.63
N LEU A 283 -27.99 10.51 4.56
CA LEU A 283 -27.75 11.03 3.21
C LEU A 283 -28.96 11.81 2.67
N GLN A 284 -30.19 11.31 2.87
CA GLN A 284 -31.40 12.01 2.44
C GLN A 284 -31.57 13.33 3.21
N THR A 285 -31.30 13.32 4.52
CA THR A 285 -31.36 14.54 5.35
C THR A 285 -30.33 15.56 4.89
N TYR A 286 -29.12 15.13 4.59
CA TYR A 286 -28.05 15.97 4.08
C TYR A 286 -28.42 16.61 2.73
N LEU A 287 -29.00 15.82 1.81
CA LEU A 287 -29.50 16.32 0.52
C LEU A 287 -30.65 17.32 0.69
N ALA A 288 -31.60 17.03 1.57
CA ALA A 288 -32.72 17.93 1.84
C ALA A 288 -32.27 19.28 2.44
N GLY A 289 -31.12 19.26 3.15
CA GLY A 289 -30.44 20.45 3.66
C GLY A 289 -29.58 21.21 2.62
N GLY A 290 -29.58 20.77 1.34
CA GLY A 290 -28.80 21.40 0.27
C GLY A 290 -27.37 20.84 0.13
N GLY A 291 -27.05 19.76 0.83
CA GLY A 291 -25.76 19.09 0.71
C GLY A 291 -25.59 18.37 -0.64
N ARG A 292 -24.34 18.07 -1.03
CA ARG A 292 -23.99 17.45 -2.30
C ARG A 292 -23.42 16.06 -2.01
N LEU A 293 -23.95 15.00 -2.65
CA LEU A 293 -23.47 13.63 -2.43
C LEU A 293 -22.01 13.43 -2.85
N GLU A 294 -21.53 14.20 -3.82
CA GLU A 294 -20.13 14.15 -4.25
C GLU A 294 -19.13 14.60 -3.17
N ASP A 295 -19.59 15.30 -2.14
CA ASP A 295 -18.79 15.71 -0.98
C ASP A 295 -18.86 14.70 0.17
N THR A 296 -19.55 13.58 -0.04
CA THR A 296 -19.80 12.55 0.98
C THR A 296 -19.06 11.26 0.64
N ALA A 297 -18.49 10.62 1.65
CA ALA A 297 -17.87 9.31 1.51
C ALA A 297 -18.29 8.37 2.65
N VAL A 298 -18.60 7.11 2.30
CA VAL A 298 -18.81 6.03 3.27
C VAL A 298 -17.59 5.13 3.25
N LEU A 299 -16.92 5.00 4.38
CA LEU A 299 -15.73 4.14 4.55
C LEU A 299 -16.15 2.86 5.27
N LEU A 300 -15.82 1.72 4.69
CA LEU A 300 -16.14 0.39 5.20
C LEU A 300 -14.87 -0.39 5.50
N ARG A 301 -14.96 -1.34 6.42
CA ARG A 301 -13.80 -2.16 6.81
C ARG A 301 -13.42 -3.17 5.74
N THR A 302 -14.42 -3.73 5.06
CA THR A 302 -14.26 -4.74 4.01
C THR A 302 -15.14 -4.42 2.80
N ASN A 303 -14.78 -4.94 1.62
CA ASN A 303 -15.58 -4.78 0.42
C ASN A 303 -16.93 -5.52 0.52
N LEU A 304 -17.02 -6.60 1.31
CA LEU A 304 -18.28 -7.35 1.52
C LEU A 304 -19.32 -6.54 2.29
N GLU A 305 -18.89 -5.67 3.20
CA GLU A 305 -19.79 -4.77 3.93
C GLU A 305 -20.45 -3.72 3.03
N ALA A 306 -19.92 -3.49 1.83
CA ALA A 306 -20.49 -2.55 0.88
C ALA A 306 -21.75 -3.09 0.20
N GLU A 307 -21.90 -4.40 0.05
CA GLU A 307 -22.99 -5.02 -0.74
C GLU A 307 -24.38 -4.61 -0.27
N PRO A 308 -24.75 -4.74 1.02
CA PRO A 308 -26.08 -4.32 1.48
C PRO A 308 -26.35 -2.82 1.29
N LEU A 309 -25.31 -1.99 1.45
CA LEU A 309 -25.43 -0.55 1.25
C LEU A 309 -25.61 -0.20 -0.22
N VAL A 310 -24.86 -0.84 -1.12
CA VAL A 310 -24.99 -0.65 -2.57
C VAL A 310 -26.40 -1.01 -3.04
N HIS A 311 -26.93 -2.14 -2.61
CA HIS A 311 -28.33 -2.53 -2.91
C HIS A 311 -29.33 -1.49 -2.42
N ALA A 312 -29.16 -1.00 -1.21
CA ALA A 312 -30.02 0.02 -0.65
C ALA A 312 -29.93 1.36 -1.41
N LEU A 313 -28.70 1.81 -1.76
CA LEU A 313 -28.52 3.03 -2.57
C LEU A 313 -29.17 2.91 -3.95
N MET A 314 -29.08 1.75 -4.61
CA MET A 314 -29.74 1.48 -5.88
C MET A 314 -31.28 1.48 -5.74
N GLU A 315 -31.82 0.83 -4.71
CA GLU A 315 -33.27 0.78 -4.45
C GLU A 315 -33.87 2.18 -4.25
N TYR A 316 -33.13 3.07 -3.58
CA TYR A 316 -33.57 4.45 -3.31
C TYR A 316 -33.09 5.45 -4.39
N ASN A 317 -32.54 4.98 -5.52
CA ASN A 317 -32.01 5.80 -6.63
C ASN A 317 -31.03 6.90 -6.20
N LEU A 318 -30.19 6.62 -5.20
CA LEU A 318 -29.11 7.52 -4.80
C LEU A 318 -27.86 7.24 -5.62
N PRO A 319 -27.29 8.22 -6.34
CA PRO A 319 -26.10 8.02 -7.12
C PRO A 319 -24.88 7.80 -6.21
N PHE A 320 -24.03 6.85 -6.58
CA PHE A 320 -22.80 6.55 -5.88
C PHE A 320 -21.70 6.09 -6.85
N THR A 321 -20.46 6.15 -6.39
CA THR A 321 -19.32 5.54 -7.06
C THR A 321 -18.57 4.63 -6.08
N MET A 322 -18.07 3.50 -6.57
CA MET A 322 -17.23 2.60 -5.78
C MET A 322 -15.80 2.65 -6.28
N LYS A 323 -14.86 2.69 -5.36
CA LYS A 323 -13.44 2.62 -5.69
C LYS A 323 -13.03 1.21 -6.09
N ASP A 324 -13.55 0.19 -5.40
CA ASP A 324 -13.30 -1.22 -5.63
C ASP A 324 -14.56 -1.91 -6.18
N ARG A 325 -14.39 -3.00 -6.91
CA ARG A 325 -15.51 -3.79 -7.41
C ARG A 325 -16.02 -4.70 -6.30
N LEU A 326 -17.35 -4.85 -6.24
CA LEU A 326 -17.95 -5.91 -5.44
C LEU A 326 -17.55 -7.27 -6.01
N PRO A 327 -17.22 -8.25 -5.15
CA PRO A 327 -17.02 -9.62 -5.61
C PRO A 327 -18.33 -10.12 -6.25
N ASN A 328 -18.21 -10.72 -7.44
CA ASN A 328 -19.33 -11.39 -8.08
C ASN A 328 -19.62 -12.71 -7.36
N LEU A 329 -20.68 -12.76 -6.58
CA LEU A 329 -21.04 -13.96 -5.82
C LEU A 329 -21.29 -15.18 -6.72
N PHE A 330 -21.72 -14.99 -7.98
CA PHE A 330 -21.89 -16.09 -8.94
C PHE A 330 -20.55 -16.69 -9.41
N GLU A 331 -19.45 -15.98 -9.24
CA GLU A 331 -18.10 -16.51 -9.50
C GLU A 331 -17.55 -17.30 -8.32
N HIS A 332 -18.20 -17.24 -7.16
CA HIS A 332 -17.80 -18.01 -6.00
C HIS A 332 -17.99 -19.51 -6.27
N TRP A 333 -16.99 -20.32 -5.87
CA TRP A 333 -16.99 -21.75 -6.19
C TRP A 333 -18.25 -22.49 -5.76
N ILE A 334 -18.85 -22.14 -4.61
CA ILE A 334 -20.12 -22.74 -4.14
C ILE A 334 -21.24 -22.45 -5.14
N CYS A 335 -21.35 -21.21 -5.61
CA CYS A 335 -22.39 -20.83 -6.57
C CYS A 335 -22.17 -21.52 -7.93
N ARG A 336 -20.93 -21.59 -8.38
CA ARG A 336 -20.58 -22.34 -9.62
C ARG A 336 -20.94 -23.81 -9.51
N ASN A 337 -20.53 -24.49 -8.41
CA ASN A 337 -20.88 -25.90 -8.19
C ASN A 337 -22.39 -26.14 -8.09
N LEU A 338 -23.14 -25.19 -7.50
CA LEU A 338 -24.59 -25.28 -7.48
C LEU A 338 -25.20 -25.11 -8.86
N LEU A 339 -24.71 -24.17 -9.67
CA LEU A 339 -25.16 -23.98 -11.05
C LEU A 339 -24.80 -25.17 -11.92
N ASP A 340 -23.59 -25.68 -11.81
CA ASP A 340 -23.15 -26.90 -12.53
C ASP A 340 -23.94 -28.16 -12.13
N TYR A 341 -24.48 -28.20 -10.90
CA TYR A 341 -25.35 -29.29 -10.45
C TYR A 341 -26.77 -29.15 -10.97
N MET A 342 -27.19 -27.92 -11.29
CA MET A 342 -28.55 -27.61 -11.81
C MET A 342 -28.68 -27.74 -13.33
N GLU A 343 -27.52 -27.74 -14.06
CA GLU A 343 -27.45 -28.06 -15.50
C GLU A 343 -27.38 -29.57 -15.73
#